data_8b927641029025c3c4535cfdb2dacd76
#
_entry.id   8b927641029025c3c4535cfdb2dacd76
#
_cell.length_a   1.000
_cell.length_b   1.000
_cell.length_c   1.000
_cell.angle_alpha   90.00
_cell.angle_beta   90.00
_cell.angle_gamma   90.00
#
_symmetry.space_group_name_H-M   'P 1'
#
loop_
_entity.id
_entity.type
_entity.pdbx_description
1 polymer ?
#
loop_
_entity_poly.entity_id
_entity_poly.type
_entity_poly.pdbx_seq_one_letter_code
_entity_poly.pdbx_strand_id
1 'polypeptide(L)'
;MDAAKRKRLKEAGWKTGSVAEFLELTPEESGLIEIKLRLSELVKKERVRRRLSQMALAERLGSSQSRVAKIESGDPSVSLDLLVRASFASGATRKDLARAIA
;
A
#
# COMPACT_ATOMS: atom_id res chain seq x y z
N MET A 1 6.54 -13.40 -8.04
CA MET A 1 6.62 -12.68 -9.33
C MET A 1 8.07 -12.64 -9.78
N ASP A 2 8.34 -12.99 -11.03
CA ASP A 2 9.72 -12.99 -11.52
C ASP A 2 10.20 -11.58 -11.93
N ALA A 3 11.51 -11.43 -12.19
CA ALA A 3 12.12 -10.13 -12.52
C ALA A 3 11.60 -9.55 -13.83
N ALA A 4 11.29 -10.39 -14.82
CA ALA A 4 10.78 -9.93 -16.11
C ALA A 4 9.38 -9.32 -15.96
N LYS A 5 8.53 -9.94 -15.17
CA LYS A 5 7.18 -9.42 -14.88
C LYS A 5 7.25 -8.11 -14.13
N ARG A 6 8.15 -7.99 -13.15
CA ARG A 6 8.37 -6.73 -12.42
C ARG A 6 8.81 -5.59 -13.33
N LYS A 7 9.71 -5.89 -14.26
CA LYS A 7 10.20 -4.90 -15.22
C LYS A 7 9.08 -4.42 -16.12
N ARG A 8 8.29 -5.33 -16.67
CA ARG A 8 7.13 -5.00 -17.50
C ARG A 8 6.11 -4.17 -16.75
N LEU A 9 5.90 -4.48 -15.48
CA LEU A 9 4.99 -3.76 -14.62
C LEU A 9 5.38 -2.29 -14.49
N LYS A 10 6.67 -2.02 -14.26
CA LYS A 10 7.20 -0.66 -14.20
C LYS A 10 7.02 0.08 -15.52
N GLU A 11 7.29 -0.60 -16.63
CA GLU A 11 7.15 -0.03 -17.97
C GLU A 11 5.70 0.27 -18.32
N ALA A 12 4.76 -0.54 -17.83
CA ALA A 12 3.33 -0.35 -18.08
C ALA A 12 2.72 0.80 -17.29
N GLY A 13 3.44 1.40 -16.33
CA GLY A 13 2.95 2.56 -15.57
C GLY A 13 1.86 2.27 -14.55
N TRP A 14 1.74 1.04 -14.09
CA TRP A 14 0.80 0.66 -13.02
C TRP A 14 -0.67 0.94 -13.30
N LYS A 15 -1.10 0.86 -14.53
CA LYS A 15 -2.52 0.90 -14.86
C LYS A 15 -3.13 -0.45 -14.50
N THR A 16 -4.14 -0.46 -13.64
CA THR A 16 -4.74 -1.68 -13.09
C THR A 16 -5.09 -2.73 -14.15
N GLY A 17 -5.78 -2.35 -15.21
CA GLY A 17 -6.14 -3.27 -16.28
C GLY A 17 -4.93 -3.87 -16.98
N SER A 18 -3.92 -3.05 -17.28
CA SER A 18 -2.68 -3.50 -17.91
C SER A 18 -1.87 -4.43 -16.99
N VAL A 19 -1.85 -4.13 -15.68
CA VAL A 19 -1.17 -4.96 -14.69
C VAL A 19 -1.82 -6.34 -14.65
N ALA A 20 -3.15 -6.40 -14.58
CA ALA A 20 -3.88 -7.67 -14.53
C ALA A 20 -3.61 -8.52 -15.78
N GLU A 21 -3.61 -7.91 -16.96
CA GLU A 21 -3.32 -8.60 -18.22
C GLU A 21 -1.90 -9.15 -18.25
N PHE A 22 -0.92 -8.35 -17.86
CA PHE A 22 0.49 -8.77 -17.86
C PHE A 22 0.78 -9.91 -16.90
N LEU A 23 0.15 -9.90 -15.74
CA LEU A 23 0.42 -10.86 -14.68
C LEU A 23 -0.55 -12.04 -14.67
N GLU A 24 -1.51 -12.04 -15.58
CA GLU A 24 -2.54 -13.08 -15.65
C GLU A 24 -3.26 -13.25 -14.31
N LEU A 25 -3.54 -12.12 -13.65
CA LEU A 25 -4.20 -12.10 -12.34
C LEU A 25 -5.69 -12.38 -12.47
N THR A 26 -6.24 -13.07 -11.49
CA THR A 26 -7.70 -13.18 -11.36
C THR A 26 -8.28 -11.82 -10.95
N PRO A 27 -9.59 -11.58 -11.16
CA PRO A 27 -10.23 -10.35 -10.67
C PRO A 27 -10.04 -10.14 -9.17
N GLU A 28 -10.07 -11.20 -8.37
CA GLU A 28 -9.87 -11.14 -6.94
C GLU A 28 -8.45 -10.72 -6.57
N GLU A 29 -7.46 -11.28 -7.24
CA GLU A 29 -6.06 -10.91 -7.03
C GLU A 29 -5.79 -9.47 -7.44
N SER A 30 -6.32 -9.05 -8.57
CA SER A 30 -6.20 -7.67 -9.06
C SER A 30 -6.85 -6.68 -8.08
N GLY A 31 -8.04 -7.02 -7.58
CA GLY A 31 -8.74 -6.21 -6.59
C GLY A 31 -7.97 -6.07 -5.30
N LEU A 32 -7.39 -7.16 -4.80
CA LEU A 32 -6.58 -7.14 -3.58
C LEU A 32 -5.34 -6.25 -3.74
N ILE A 33 -4.63 -6.39 -4.85
CA ILE A 33 -3.44 -5.57 -5.14
C ILE A 33 -3.82 -4.09 -5.16
N GLU A 34 -4.91 -3.75 -5.82
CA GLU A 34 -5.38 -2.37 -5.91
C GLU A 34 -5.73 -1.79 -4.53
N ILE A 35 -6.44 -2.54 -3.71
CA ILE A 35 -6.77 -2.13 -2.34
C ILE A 35 -5.51 -1.89 -1.54
N LYS A 36 -4.55 -2.81 -1.61
CA LYS A 36 -3.28 -2.68 -0.87
C LYS A 36 -2.51 -1.43 -1.29
N LEU A 37 -2.44 -1.14 -2.59
CA LEU A 37 -1.78 0.06 -3.09
C LEU A 37 -2.47 1.34 -2.60
N ARG A 38 -3.80 1.36 -2.61
CA ARG A 38 -4.58 2.49 -2.12
C ARG A 38 -4.33 2.75 -0.64
N LEU A 39 -4.27 1.69 0.16
CA LEU A 39 -3.99 1.82 1.58
C LEU A 39 -2.54 2.26 1.84
N SER A 40 -1.58 1.79 1.06
CA SER A 40 -0.18 2.25 1.14
C SER A 40 -0.09 3.77 0.91
N GLU A 41 -0.78 4.27 -0.09
CA GLU A 41 -0.84 5.70 -0.40
C GLU A 41 -1.50 6.47 0.73
N LEU A 42 -2.58 5.94 1.30
CA LEU A 42 -3.29 6.56 2.42
C LEU A 42 -2.39 6.71 3.65
N VAL A 43 -1.64 5.66 3.99
CA VAL A 43 -0.71 5.70 5.13
C VAL A 43 0.28 6.83 4.97
N LYS A 44 0.93 6.91 3.81
CA LYS A 44 1.91 7.95 3.54
C LYS A 44 1.29 9.34 3.55
N LYS A 45 0.15 9.50 2.89
CA LYS A 45 -0.57 10.76 2.82
C LYS A 45 -0.94 11.28 4.21
N GLU A 46 -1.53 10.44 5.04
CA GLU A 46 -1.94 10.83 6.38
C GLU A 46 -0.74 11.11 7.28
N ARG A 47 0.31 10.32 7.16
CA ARG A 47 1.55 10.55 7.91
C ARG A 47 2.15 11.92 7.59
N VAL A 48 2.30 12.22 6.30
CA VAL A 48 2.88 13.49 5.85
C VAL A 48 1.98 14.66 6.24
N ARG A 49 0.68 14.52 6.08
CA ARG A 49 -0.28 15.56 6.45
C ARG A 49 -0.19 15.92 7.93
N ARG A 50 0.08 14.94 8.78
CA ARG A 50 0.20 15.13 10.22
C ARG A 50 1.63 15.43 10.67
N ARG A 51 2.56 15.59 9.73
CA ARG A 51 3.96 15.90 9.97
C ARG A 51 4.67 14.86 10.85
N LEU A 52 4.30 13.61 10.69
CA LEU A 52 4.94 12.49 11.37
C LEU A 52 6.08 11.96 10.52
N SER A 53 7.22 11.65 11.15
CA SER A 53 8.29 10.91 10.48
C SER A 53 7.89 9.44 10.37
N GLN A 54 8.59 8.70 9.50
CA GLN A 54 8.40 7.25 9.43
C GLN A 54 8.73 6.59 10.77
N MET A 55 9.73 7.09 11.49
CA MET A 55 10.09 6.58 12.80
C MET A 55 8.99 6.82 13.84
N ALA A 56 8.38 8.00 13.82
CA ALA A 56 7.26 8.30 14.72
C ALA A 56 6.04 7.40 14.45
N LEU A 57 5.74 7.15 13.18
CA LEU A 57 4.67 6.21 12.81
C LEU A 57 5.02 4.79 13.25
N ALA A 58 6.29 4.39 13.09
CA ALA A 58 6.76 3.07 13.52
C ALA A 58 6.53 2.87 15.03
N GLU A 59 6.81 3.88 15.83
CA GLU A 59 6.55 3.82 17.28
C GLU A 59 5.08 3.63 17.59
N ARG A 60 4.19 4.38 16.92
CA ARG A 60 2.73 4.25 17.09
C ARG A 60 2.25 2.85 16.70
N LEU A 61 2.85 2.28 15.68
CA LEU A 61 2.47 0.97 15.14
C LEU A 61 3.11 -0.19 15.93
N GLY A 62 4.08 0.10 16.78
CA GLY A 62 4.85 -0.91 17.49
C GLY A 62 5.74 -1.70 16.53
N SER A 63 6.33 -1.04 15.55
CA SER A 63 7.11 -1.65 14.49
C SER A 63 8.41 -0.88 14.24
N SER A 64 9.07 -1.16 13.12
CA SER A 64 10.33 -0.52 12.74
C SER A 64 10.14 0.49 11.63
N GLN A 65 11.06 1.45 11.53
CA GLN A 65 11.04 2.42 10.43
C GLN A 65 11.18 1.74 9.06
N SER A 66 12.00 0.69 8.97
CA SER A 66 12.14 -0.05 7.71
C SER A 66 10.84 -0.74 7.30
N ARG A 67 10.03 -1.20 8.26
CA ARG A 67 8.71 -1.76 7.96
C ARG A 67 7.75 -0.68 7.48
N VAL A 68 7.76 0.49 8.08
CA VAL A 68 6.95 1.63 7.62
C VAL A 68 7.34 2.02 6.20
N ALA A 69 8.64 2.05 5.89
CA ALA A 69 9.10 2.31 4.52
C ALA A 69 8.55 1.31 3.52
N LYS A 70 8.52 0.02 3.87
CA LYS A 70 7.92 -1.02 3.02
C LYS A 70 6.42 -0.83 2.84
N ILE A 71 5.71 -0.50 3.92
CA ILE A 71 4.28 -0.21 3.87
C ILE A 71 4.01 0.91 2.87
N GLU A 72 4.74 2.01 2.95
CA GLU A 72 4.52 3.19 2.11
C GLU A 72 4.97 2.99 0.67
N SER A 73 5.92 2.09 0.42
CA SER A 73 6.39 1.80 -0.94
C SER A 73 5.47 0.85 -1.71
N GLY A 74 4.45 0.30 -1.07
CA GLY A 74 3.56 -0.65 -1.71
C GLY A 74 4.16 -2.05 -1.87
N ASP A 75 5.10 -2.43 -0.99
CA ASP A 75 5.72 -3.75 -1.03
C ASP A 75 4.64 -4.84 -0.93
N PRO A 76 4.57 -5.78 -1.90
CA PRO A 76 3.54 -6.81 -1.90
C PRO A 76 3.61 -7.80 -0.74
N SER A 77 4.73 -7.86 -0.03
CA SER A 77 4.87 -8.74 1.15
C SER A 77 4.12 -8.21 2.37
N VAL A 78 3.71 -6.94 2.35
CA VAL A 78 2.97 -6.34 3.46
C VAL A 78 1.53 -6.84 3.43
N SER A 79 1.05 -7.35 4.58
CA SER A 79 -0.32 -7.87 4.67
C SER A 79 -1.37 -6.77 4.69
N LEU A 80 -2.59 -7.11 4.27
CA LEU A 80 -3.72 -6.19 4.34
C LEU A 80 -3.99 -5.76 5.78
N ASP A 81 -3.90 -6.68 6.73
CA ASP A 81 -4.02 -6.41 8.16
C ASP A 81 -3.09 -5.29 8.60
N LEU A 82 -1.81 -5.40 8.22
CA LEU A 82 -0.81 -4.42 8.59
C LEU A 82 -1.11 -3.05 7.96
N LEU A 83 -1.56 -3.04 6.71
CA LEU A 83 -1.94 -1.80 6.02
C LEU A 83 -3.11 -1.09 6.71
N VAL A 84 -4.12 -1.85 7.13
CA VAL A 84 -5.25 -1.27 7.87
C VAL A 84 -4.79 -0.71 9.22
N ARG A 85 -3.99 -1.47 9.96
CA ARG A 85 -3.45 -1.01 11.25
C ARG A 85 -2.59 0.24 11.08
N ALA A 86 -1.73 0.26 10.06
CA ALA A 86 -0.87 1.41 9.78
C ALA A 86 -1.70 2.64 9.39
N SER A 87 -2.79 2.45 8.65
CA SER A 87 -3.70 3.54 8.30
C SER A 87 -4.28 4.19 9.55
N PHE A 88 -4.78 3.40 10.49
CA PHE A 88 -5.29 3.94 11.76
C PHE A 88 -4.17 4.59 12.58
N ALA A 89 -2.99 3.96 12.64
CA ALA A 89 -1.86 4.52 13.37
C ALA A 89 -1.39 5.87 12.81
N SER A 90 -1.52 6.07 11.51
CA SER A 90 -1.19 7.34 10.86
C SER A 90 -2.26 8.42 11.09
N GLY A 91 -3.42 8.04 11.62
CA GLY A 91 -4.51 8.95 11.95
C GLY A 91 -5.71 8.91 11.00
N ALA A 92 -5.71 7.99 10.05
CA ALA A 92 -6.85 7.83 9.16
C ALA A 92 -8.08 7.30 9.92
N THR A 93 -9.26 7.74 9.50
CA THR A 93 -10.53 7.26 10.03
C THR A 93 -11.06 6.11 9.18
N ARG A 94 -12.08 5.43 9.66
CA ARG A 94 -12.77 4.41 8.87
C ARG A 94 -13.32 4.97 7.57
N LYS A 95 -13.82 6.20 7.59
CA LYS A 95 -14.29 6.89 6.38
C LYS A 95 -13.15 7.13 5.39
N ASP A 96 -11.98 7.50 5.90
CA ASP A 96 -10.80 7.69 5.06
C ASP A 96 -10.42 6.40 4.35
N LEU A 97 -10.45 5.27 5.08
CA LEU A 97 -10.20 3.96 4.49
C LEU A 97 -11.24 3.63 3.40
N ALA A 98 -12.50 3.86 3.70
CA ALA A 98 -13.58 3.59 2.73
C ALA A 98 -13.40 4.39 1.44
N ARG A 99 -13.05 5.67 1.55
CA ARG A 99 -12.78 6.51 0.38
C ARG A 99 -11.57 6.05 -0.41
N ALA A 100 -10.52 5.63 0.28
CA ALA A 100 -9.30 5.15 -0.38
C ALA A 100 -9.55 3.86 -1.17
N ILE A 101 -10.39 2.99 -0.65
CA ILE A 101 -10.72 1.70 -1.26
C ILE A 101 -11.76 1.83 -2.37
N ALA A 102 -12.64 2.80 -2.28
CA ALA A 102 -13.75 2.99 -3.21
C ALA A 102 -13.32 3.25 -4.66
#